data_55f01fc51e711defd1f3094f803665e2
#
_entry.id   55f01fc51e711defd1f3094f803665e2
#
_cell.length_a   1.000
_cell.length_b   1.000
_cell.length_c   1.000
_cell.angle_alpha   90.00
_cell.angle_beta   90.00
_cell.angle_gamma   90.00
#
_symmetry.space_group_name_H-M   'P 1'
#
loop_
_entity.id
_entity.type
_entity.pdbx_description
1 polymer ?
#
loop_
_entity_poly.entity_id
_entity_poly.type
_entity_poly.pdbx_seq_one_letter_code
_entity_poly.pdbx_strand_id
1 'polypeptide(L)'
;KVGFVICSDGLLPRYDLGWEVHQAALNAQSGFSLAYQPVKFNTTYYYRAYAENEAGRWFGSVKRFKSVQAQVDQNSLFGQALSLGNGWYQSPWLGIFNMPVGGWSYHLDLGWIYLQEPQDGVWIWTNLRQGWIWTRADVWPHLWEHNQASWLYFKKIGGQPHFFNFASESYE
;
A
#
# COMPACT_ATOMS: atom_id res chain seq x y z
N LYS A 1 -3.04 11.79 -31.68
CA LYS A 1 -2.70 11.50 -30.25
C LYS A 1 -3.94 11.66 -29.39
N VAL A 2 -4.03 10.93 -28.30
CA VAL A 2 -5.10 11.05 -27.31
C VAL A 2 -4.50 11.02 -25.91
N GLY A 3 -5.21 11.54 -24.92
CA GLY A 3 -4.75 11.54 -23.55
C GLY A 3 -5.60 12.40 -22.62
N PHE A 4 -5.02 12.76 -21.51
CA PHE A 4 -5.64 13.62 -20.52
C PHE A 4 -4.73 14.80 -20.21
N VAL A 5 -5.34 15.92 -19.93
CA VAL A 5 -4.67 17.03 -19.25
C VAL A 5 -5.24 17.13 -17.83
N ILE A 6 -4.34 17.26 -16.86
CA ILE A 6 -4.65 17.16 -15.42
C ILE A 6 -4.01 18.35 -14.70
N CYS A 7 -4.72 18.94 -13.74
CA CYS A 7 -4.13 19.91 -12.82
C CYS A 7 -4.68 19.72 -11.40
N SER A 8 -3.89 20.06 -10.40
CA SER A 8 -4.24 19.95 -8.98
C SER A 8 -4.55 21.29 -8.31
N ASP A 9 -4.42 22.39 -9.01
CA ASP A 9 -4.65 23.71 -8.43
C ASP A 9 -6.08 24.13 -8.68
N GLY A 10 -6.80 24.56 -7.67
CA GLY A 10 -8.20 25.00 -7.74
C GLY A 10 -8.51 26.16 -8.70
N LEU A 11 -7.56 26.54 -9.50
CA LEU A 11 -7.73 27.43 -10.62
C LEU A 11 -8.35 26.64 -11.77
N LEU A 12 -9.60 26.96 -12.07
CA LEU A 12 -10.22 26.54 -13.33
C LEU A 12 -9.21 26.74 -14.46
N PRO A 13 -8.95 25.71 -15.21
CA PRO A 13 -7.86 25.72 -16.18
C PRO A 13 -8.11 26.74 -17.28
N ARG A 14 -7.47 27.87 -17.14
CA ARG A 14 -7.22 28.74 -18.27
C ARG A 14 -6.16 28.07 -19.12
N TYR A 15 -6.33 28.14 -20.40
CA TYR A 15 -5.70 27.33 -21.46
C TYR A 15 -4.16 27.20 -21.40
N ASP A 16 -3.45 27.95 -20.54
CA ASP A 16 -2.02 28.15 -20.72
C ASP A 16 -1.15 27.94 -19.47
N LEU A 17 -1.71 27.64 -18.31
CA LEU A 17 -0.91 27.59 -17.07
C LEU A 17 -1.27 26.39 -16.18
N GLY A 18 -0.33 25.49 -16.01
CA GLY A 18 -0.37 24.47 -14.94
C GLY A 18 -1.02 23.13 -15.27
N TRP A 19 -1.35 22.87 -16.54
CA TRP A 19 -1.82 21.55 -16.96
C TRP A 19 -0.68 20.62 -17.34
N GLU A 20 -0.65 19.46 -16.69
CA GLU A 20 0.20 18.36 -17.12
C GLU A 20 -0.47 17.57 -18.23
N VAL A 21 0.24 17.35 -19.32
CA VAL A 21 -0.25 16.60 -20.48
C VAL A 21 0.23 15.16 -20.40
N HIS A 22 -0.70 14.22 -20.33
CA HIS A 22 -0.43 12.79 -20.27
C HIS A 22 -1.00 12.09 -21.49
N GLN A 23 -0.13 11.53 -22.32
CA GLN A 23 -0.54 10.76 -23.50
C GLN A 23 -0.99 9.36 -23.06
N ALA A 24 -2.08 8.88 -23.62
CA ALA A 24 -2.61 7.54 -23.43
C ALA A 24 -2.53 6.71 -24.71
N ALA A 25 -2.44 5.40 -24.60
CA ALA A 25 -2.59 4.48 -25.71
C ALA A 25 -4.07 4.20 -25.99
N LEU A 26 -4.44 4.09 -27.27
CA LEU A 26 -5.77 3.61 -27.66
C LEU A 26 -5.87 2.11 -27.39
N ASN A 27 -6.99 1.69 -26.81
CA ASN A 27 -7.31 0.26 -26.69
C ASN A 27 -8.06 -0.25 -27.95
N ALA A 28 -8.23 -1.57 -28.05
CA ALA A 28 -8.88 -2.24 -29.19
C ALA A 28 -10.34 -1.82 -29.40
N GLN A 29 -11.01 -1.26 -28.40
CA GLN A 29 -12.40 -0.77 -28.46
C GLN A 29 -12.50 0.74 -28.75
N SER A 30 -11.44 1.35 -29.27
CA SER A 30 -11.38 2.81 -29.53
C SER A 30 -11.52 3.69 -28.28
N GLY A 31 -11.32 3.11 -27.10
CA GLY A 31 -11.23 3.82 -25.83
C GLY A 31 -9.78 4.07 -25.41
N PHE A 32 -9.58 4.87 -24.40
CA PHE A 32 -8.27 5.04 -23.77
C PHE A 32 -8.41 5.30 -22.27
N SER A 33 -7.41 4.87 -21.53
CA SER A 33 -7.32 5.07 -20.09
C SER A 33 -5.90 5.46 -19.70
N LEU A 34 -5.76 6.10 -18.55
CA LEU A 34 -4.49 6.51 -18.00
C LEU A 34 -4.50 6.28 -16.50
N ALA A 35 -3.48 5.59 -15.98
CA ALA A 35 -3.17 5.57 -14.56
C ALA A 35 -2.32 6.80 -14.22
N TYR A 36 -2.83 7.66 -13.35
CA TYR A 36 -2.16 8.89 -12.95
C TYR A 36 -1.57 8.76 -11.55
N GLN A 37 -0.27 8.96 -11.45
CA GLN A 37 0.48 8.98 -10.19
C GLN A 37 1.64 9.98 -10.27
N PRO A 38 2.10 10.55 -9.14
CA PRO A 38 1.57 10.40 -7.78
C PRO A 38 0.35 11.29 -7.54
N VAL A 39 -0.62 10.77 -6.80
CA VAL A 39 -1.80 11.53 -6.37
C VAL A 39 -1.57 12.03 -4.94
N LYS A 40 -1.57 13.35 -4.74
CA LYS A 40 -1.54 13.95 -3.38
C LYS A 40 -2.88 13.73 -2.69
N PHE A 41 -2.86 13.35 -1.43
CA PHE A 41 -4.09 13.14 -0.65
C PHE A 41 -4.85 14.44 -0.39
N ASN A 42 -6.16 14.32 -0.19
CA ASN A 42 -7.07 15.43 0.12
C ASN A 42 -7.00 16.60 -0.89
N THR A 43 -6.64 16.30 -2.13
CA THR A 43 -6.41 17.27 -3.20
C THR A 43 -7.50 17.14 -4.25
N THR A 44 -8.04 18.27 -4.71
CA THR A 44 -8.98 18.26 -5.83
C THR A 44 -8.20 18.34 -7.14
N TYR A 45 -8.43 17.38 -7.99
CA TYR A 45 -7.89 17.32 -9.35
C TYR A 45 -8.97 17.66 -10.37
N TYR A 46 -8.58 18.42 -11.37
CA TYR A 46 -9.40 18.69 -12.55
C TYR A 46 -8.74 18.00 -13.74
N TYR A 47 -9.54 17.40 -14.59
CA TYR A 47 -9.04 16.72 -15.77
C TYR A 47 -10.02 16.80 -16.92
N ARG A 48 -9.50 16.67 -18.14
CA ARG A 48 -10.28 16.49 -19.35
C ARG A 48 -9.50 15.66 -20.37
N ALA A 49 -10.22 14.90 -21.16
CA ALA A 49 -9.63 14.19 -22.28
C ALA A 49 -9.25 15.18 -23.38
N TYR A 50 -8.26 14.81 -24.18
CA TYR A 50 -7.95 15.50 -25.42
C TYR A 50 -7.73 14.51 -26.57
N ALA A 51 -8.00 14.97 -27.80
CA ALA A 51 -7.57 14.34 -29.04
C ALA A 51 -6.84 15.37 -29.91
N GLU A 52 -5.78 14.94 -30.55
CA GLU A 52 -4.93 15.80 -31.37
C GLU A 52 -4.59 15.12 -32.69
N ASN A 53 -4.74 15.88 -33.79
CA ASN A 53 -4.25 15.52 -35.12
C ASN A 53 -3.58 16.74 -35.81
N GLU A 54 -3.29 16.64 -37.07
CA GLU A 54 -2.66 17.73 -37.85
C GLU A 54 -3.50 19.00 -37.92
N ALA A 55 -4.82 18.90 -37.79
CA ALA A 55 -5.73 20.04 -37.82
C ALA A 55 -5.86 20.75 -36.45
N GLY A 56 -5.37 20.16 -35.36
CA GLY A 56 -5.34 20.79 -34.03
C GLY A 56 -5.63 19.84 -32.89
N ARG A 57 -5.92 20.43 -31.75
CA ARG A 57 -6.22 19.72 -30.48
C ARG A 57 -7.63 20.08 -30.01
N TRP A 58 -8.42 19.07 -29.69
CA TRP A 58 -9.77 19.20 -29.15
C TRP A 58 -9.84 18.62 -27.76
N PHE A 59 -10.66 19.24 -26.93
CA PHE A 59 -10.79 18.86 -25.51
C PHE A 59 -12.23 18.46 -25.20
N GLY A 60 -12.38 17.45 -24.37
CA GLY A 60 -13.63 17.12 -23.72
C GLY A 60 -13.98 18.07 -22.57
N SER A 61 -15.14 17.86 -21.96
CA SER A 61 -15.57 18.61 -20.79
C SER A 61 -14.62 18.40 -19.59
N VAL A 62 -14.44 19.45 -18.81
CA VAL A 62 -13.69 19.35 -17.56
C VAL A 62 -14.45 18.52 -16.55
N LYS A 63 -13.78 17.55 -15.94
CA LYS A 63 -14.26 16.76 -14.82
C LYS A 63 -13.36 16.98 -13.63
N ARG A 64 -13.85 16.65 -12.45
CA ARG A 64 -13.08 16.73 -11.21
C ARG A 64 -13.26 15.48 -10.36
N PHE A 65 -12.24 15.14 -9.60
CA PHE A 65 -12.33 14.24 -8.46
C PHE A 65 -11.53 14.81 -7.29
N LYS A 66 -11.91 14.42 -6.08
CA LYS A 66 -11.11 14.71 -4.90
C LYS A 66 -10.45 13.41 -4.48
N SER A 67 -9.13 13.42 -4.39
CA SER A 67 -8.42 12.30 -3.81
C SER A 67 -8.75 12.24 -2.32
N VAL A 68 -9.24 11.10 -1.89
CA VAL A 68 -9.41 10.80 -0.47
C VAL A 68 -8.20 10.01 -0.02
N GLN A 69 -7.72 10.28 1.19
CA GLN A 69 -6.89 9.28 1.85
C GLN A 69 -7.77 8.04 1.95
N ALA A 70 -7.31 6.91 1.41
CA ALA A 70 -7.94 5.66 1.76
C ALA A 70 -8.09 5.66 3.28
N GLN A 71 -9.27 5.35 3.79
CA GLN A 71 -9.41 5.12 5.24
C GLN A 71 -8.51 3.95 5.54
N VAL A 72 -7.37 4.32 6.06
CA VAL A 72 -6.36 3.39 6.45
C VAL A 72 -6.92 2.76 7.71
N ASP A 73 -7.31 1.50 7.63
CA ASP A 73 -7.60 0.72 8.83
C ASP A 73 -6.32 0.76 9.68
N GLN A 74 -6.39 1.43 10.82
CA GLN A 74 -5.24 1.59 11.73
C GLN A 74 -4.74 0.26 12.28
N ASN A 75 -5.54 -0.79 12.16
CA ASN A 75 -5.19 -2.16 12.51
C ASN A 75 -4.54 -2.91 11.34
N SER A 76 -4.63 -2.41 10.11
CA SER A 76 -3.98 -3.01 8.96
C SER A 76 -2.47 -2.80 9.03
N LEU A 77 -1.73 -3.76 8.53
CA LEU A 77 -0.27 -3.70 8.41
C LEU A 77 0.20 -2.46 7.64
N PHE A 78 -0.56 -2.09 6.59
CA PHE A 78 -0.26 -0.98 5.71
C PHE A 78 -0.86 0.34 6.17
N GLY A 79 -1.71 0.28 7.16
CA GLY A 79 -2.51 1.40 7.63
C GLY A 79 -1.76 2.66 7.91
N GLN A 80 -0.55 2.55 8.38
CA GLN A 80 0.33 3.67 8.70
C GLN A 80 1.78 3.40 8.25
N ALA A 81 1.99 2.43 7.36
CA ALA A 81 3.32 2.08 6.93
C ALA A 81 3.93 3.19 6.07
N LEU A 82 5.09 3.68 6.48
CA LEU A 82 5.90 4.63 5.73
C LEU A 82 6.66 3.88 4.63
N SER A 83 6.54 4.31 3.38
CA SER A 83 7.38 3.79 2.31
C SER A 83 8.82 4.31 2.47
N LEU A 84 9.77 3.39 2.49
CA LEU A 84 11.21 3.66 2.53
C LEU A 84 11.85 3.59 1.12
N GLY A 85 11.03 3.31 0.08
CA GLY A 85 11.49 3.10 -1.29
C GLY A 85 11.87 1.64 -1.59
N ASN A 86 11.99 1.32 -2.88
CA ASN A 86 12.40 -0.02 -3.37
C ASN A 86 11.61 -1.20 -2.77
N GLY A 87 10.32 -1.00 -2.49
CA GLY A 87 9.45 -2.02 -1.88
C GLY A 87 9.62 -2.22 -0.38
N TRP A 88 10.43 -1.39 0.28
CA TRP A 88 10.56 -1.41 1.73
C TRP A 88 9.54 -0.49 2.39
N TYR A 89 9.02 -0.94 3.53
CA TYR A 89 8.03 -0.24 4.35
C TYR A 89 8.41 -0.32 5.82
N GLN A 90 8.06 0.72 6.56
CA GLN A 90 8.15 0.75 8.02
C GLN A 90 6.76 0.87 8.62
N SER A 91 6.28 -0.21 9.23
CA SER A 91 5.08 -0.19 10.05
C SER A 91 5.40 0.43 11.42
N PRO A 92 4.52 1.28 11.98
CA PRO A 92 4.75 1.86 13.32
C PRO A 92 4.69 0.83 14.44
N TRP A 93 4.14 -0.35 14.20
CA TRP A 93 3.97 -1.39 15.21
C TRP A 93 4.72 -2.70 14.86
N LEU A 94 4.65 -3.20 13.62
CA LEU A 94 5.29 -4.47 13.24
C LEU A 94 6.79 -4.31 12.92
N GLY A 95 7.26 -3.12 12.51
CA GLY A 95 8.66 -2.89 12.15
C GLY A 95 8.89 -2.76 10.64
N ILE A 96 10.07 -3.14 10.18
CA ILE A 96 10.50 -2.93 8.78
C ILE A 96 10.39 -4.23 7.99
N PHE A 97 9.78 -4.14 6.81
CA PHE A 97 9.61 -5.27 5.91
C PHE A 97 9.68 -4.83 4.44
N ASN A 98 10.03 -5.77 3.57
CA ASN A 98 10.02 -5.60 2.11
C ASN A 98 8.90 -6.46 1.52
N MET A 99 8.15 -5.91 0.56
CA MET A 99 7.11 -6.64 -0.16
C MET A 99 7.50 -6.86 -1.62
N PRO A 100 8.17 -7.95 -1.93
CA PRO A 100 8.29 -8.41 -3.30
C PRO A 100 6.92 -8.90 -3.82
N VAL A 101 6.80 -9.04 -5.12
CA VAL A 101 5.58 -9.51 -5.78
C VAL A 101 5.19 -10.91 -5.30
N GLY A 102 3.88 -11.17 -5.07
CA GLY A 102 3.37 -12.53 -4.84
C GLY A 102 3.00 -12.89 -3.39
N GLY A 103 2.84 -11.89 -2.50
CA GLY A 103 2.35 -12.15 -1.11
C GLY A 103 3.44 -12.55 -0.11
N TRP A 104 4.61 -12.92 -0.57
CA TRP A 104 5.78 -13.10 0.29
C TRP A 104 6.39 -11.75 0.66
N SER A 105 6.87 -11.64 1.87
CA SER A 105 7.56 -10.48 2.41
C SER A 105 8.83 -10.89 3.12
N TYR A 106 9.79 -9.99 3.21
CA TYR A 106 10.94 -10.16 4.08
C TYR A 106 10.89 -9.16 5.22
N HIS A 107 10.73 -9.65 6.44
CA HIS A 107 10.73 -8.84 7.64
C HIS A 107 12.11 -8.86 8.31
N LEU A 108 12.62 -7.72 8.76
CA LEU A 108 13.98 -7.64 9.31
C LEU A 108 14.20 -8.54 10.53
N ASP A 109 13.18 -8.74 11.34
CA ASP A 109 13.29 -9.54 12.57
C ASP A 109 12.74 -10.97 12.39
N LEU A 110 11.75 -11.19 11.53
CA LEU A 110 11.08 -12.48 11.34
C LEU A 110 11.56 -13.25 10.12
N GLY A 111 12.45 -12.65 9.29
CA GLY A 111 12.90 -13.25 8.04
C GLY A 111 11.80 -13.31 6.97
N TRP A 112 11.80 -14.36 6.17
CA TRP A 112 10.77 -14.58 5.17
C TRP A 112 9.44 -14.92 5.80
N ILE A 113 8.42 -14.15 5.45
CA ILE A 113 7.05 -14.27 5.92
C ILE A 113 6.07 -14.22 4.74
N TYR A 114 4.92 -14.85 4.90
CA TYR A 114 3.79 -14.69 4.00
C TYR A 114 2.65 -14.02 4.75
N LEU A 115 2.06 -12.97 4.16
CA LEU A 115 1.09 -12.12 4.84
C LEU A 115 -0.32 -12.33 4.27
N GLN A 116 -1.29 -12.45 5.17
CA GLN A 116 -2.71 -12.35 4.84
C GLN A 116 -3.37 -11.35 5.79
N GLU A 117 -4.03 -10.34 5.24
CA GLU A 117 -4.76 -9.33 5.99
C GLU A 117 -6.27 -9.64 5.97
N PRO A 118 -6.83 -10.30 6.99
CA PRO A 118 -8.26 -10.31 7.21
C PRO A 118 -8.73 -8.93 7.70
N GLN A 119 -10.05 -8.75 7.84
CA GLN A 119 -10.63 -7.51 8.35
C GLN A 119 -10.18 -7.15 9.78
N ASP A 120 -9.64 -8.11 10.53
CA ASP A 120 -9.23 -7.95 11.91
C ASP A 120 -7.81 -8.52 12.12
N GLY A 121 -6.81 -7.64 11.95
CA GLY A 121 -5.41 -7.97 12.16
C GLY A 121 -4.69 -8.54 10.94
N VAL A 122 -3.61 -9.25 11.18
CA VAL A 122 -2.77 -9.87 10.15
C VAL A 122 -2.44 -11.31 10.53
N TRP A 123 -2.61 -12.23 9.59
CA TRP A 123 -2.04 -13.56 9.66
C TRP A 123 -0.67 -13.57 8.99
N ILE A 124 0.32 -14.07 9.72
CA ILE A 124 1.71 -14.15 9.29
C ILE A 124 2.12 -15.63 9.30
N TRP A 125 2.38 -16.19 8.14
CA TRP A 125 3.11 -17.45 8.10
C TRP A 125 4.61 -17.14 8.22
N THR A 126 5.32 -17.80 9.09
CA THR A 126 6.76 -17.59 9.27
C THR A 126 7.54 -18.89 9.29
N ASN A 127 8.69 -18.88 8.62
CA ASN A 127 9.57 -20.03 8.60
C ASN A 127 10.18 -20.33 9.98
N LEU A 128 10.29 -19.35 10.85
CA LEU A 128 10.79 -19.52 12.23
C LEU A 128 9.88 -20.43 13.06
N ARG A 129 8.58 -20.38 12.82
CA ARG A 129 7.57 -21.18 13.52
C ARG A 129 7.01 -22.32 12.67
N GLN A 130 7.33 -22.34 11.35
CA GLN A 130 6.73 -23.25 10.36
C GLN A 130 5.20 -23.31 10.46
N GLY A 131 4.58 -22.16 10.70
CA GLY A 131 3.15 -22.06 10.95
C GLY A 131 2.62 -20.66 10.88
N TRP A 132 1.30 -20.57 11.06
CA TRP A 132 0.57 -19.32 11.08
C TRP A 132 0.52 -18.73 12.48
N ILE A 133 0.87 -17.47 12.58
CA ILE A 133 0.69 -16.63 13.76
C ILE A 133 -0.20 -15.45 13.39
N TRP A 134 -1.05 -15.03 14.30
CA TRP A 134 -1.94 -13.88 14.14
C TRP A 134 -1.58 -12.79 15.13
N THR A 135 -1.69 -11.53 14.69
CA THR A 135 -1.55 -10.36 15.55
C THR A 135 -2.26 -9.16 14.94
N ARG A 136 -2.28 -8.04 15.66
CA ARG A 136 -2.71 -6.73 15.22
C ARG A 136 -2.02 -5.63 16.03
N ALA A 137 -2.21 -4.37 15.62
CA ALA A 137 -1.45 -3.24 16.17
C ALA A 137 -1.57 -3.07 17.69
N ASP A 138 -2.75 -3.29 18.25
CA ASP A 138 -3.05 -3.16 19.69
C ASP A 138 -2.73 -4.42 20.50
N VAL A 139 -2.39 -5.52 19.85
CA VAL A 139 -2.03 -6.81 20.45
C VAL A 139 -0.51 -7.02 20.43
N TRP A 140 0.16 -6.53 19.38
CA TRP A 140 1.61 -6.63 19.23
C TRP A 140 2.34 -6.12 20.50
N PRO A 141 3.38 -6.80 21.00
CA PRO A 141 4.11 -7.94 20.40
C PRO A 141 3.59 -9.33 20.82
N HIS A 142 2.33 -9.45 21.23
CA HIS A 142 1.70 -10.74 21.45
C HIS A 142 1.18 -11.30 20.12
N LEU A 143 1.29 -12.62 19.96
CA LEU A 143 0.99 -13.36 18.76
C LEU A 143 0.19 -14.60 19.11
N TRP A 144 -0.89 -14.87 18.38
CA TRP A 144 -1.60 -16.13 18.50
C TRP A 144 -1.03 -17.15 17.53
N GLU A 145 -0.50 -18.26 18.03
CA GLU A 145 0.00 -19.34 17.20
C GLU A 145 -1.09 -20.38 16.94
N HIS A 146 -1.42 -20.58 15.68
CA HIS A 146 -2.52 -21.45 15.31
C HIS A 146 -2.24 -22.93 15.60
N ASN A 147 -1.03 -23.41 15.29
CA ASN A 147 -0.68 -24.83 15.40
C ASN A 147 -0.70 -25.34 16.84
N GLN A 148 -0.27 -24.53 17.78
CA GLN A 148 -0.23 -24.91 19.19
C GLN A 148 -1.42 -24.35 20.00
N ALA A 149 -2.30 -23.57 19.35
CA ALA A 149 -3.40 -22.86 20.01
C ALA A 149 -2.94 -22.10 21.27
N SER A 150 -1.83 -21.39 21.16
CA SER A 150 -1.17 -20.73 22.27
C SER A 150 -0.81 -19.27 21.95
N TRP A 151 -0.77 -18.45 22.97
CA TRP A 151 -0.20 -17.13 22.87
C TRP A 151 1.32 -17.18 22.94
N LEU A 152 1.98 -16.34 22.16
CA LEU A 152 3.40 -16.08 22.16
C LEU A 152 3.65 -14.60 22.46
N TYR A 153 4.79 -14.31 23.07
CA TYR A 153 5.30 -12.96 23.23
C TYR A 153 6.63 -12.83 22.47
N PHE A 154 6.64 -11.97 21.46
CA PHE A 154 7.84 -11.72 20.67
C PHE A 154 8.77 -10.76 21.39
N LYS A 155 10.07 -11.10 21.44
CA LYS A 155 11.13 -10.26 21.97
C LYS A 155 12.43 -10.49 21.22
N LYS A 156 13.23 -9.45 21.07
CA LYS A 156 14.61 -9.58 20.57
C LYS A 156 15.56 -9.70 21.75
N ILE A 157 16.38 -10.74 21.73
CA ILE A 157 17.44 -10.99 22.71
C ILE A 157 18.75 -11.13 21.93
N GLY A 158 19.73 -10.25 22.21
CA GLY A 158 20.98 -10.23 21.45
C GLY A 158 20.81 -9.96 19.95
N GLY A 159 19.72 -9.26 19.55
CA GLY A 159 19.39 -8.99 18.15
C GLY A 159 18.68 -10.14 17.42
N GLN A 160 18.49 -11.28 18.07
CA GLN A 160 17.79 -12.44 17.52
C GLN A 160 16.33 -12.49 17.96
N PRO A 161 15.39 -12.96 17.11
CA PRO A 161 14.00 -13.16 17.48
C PRO A 161 13.86 -14.31 18.47
N HIS A 162 13.11 -14.10 19.52
CA HIS A 162 12.71 -15.09 20.50
C HIS A 162 11.22 -14.98 20.77
N PHE A 163 10.60 -16.13 21.03
CA PHE A 163 9.18 -16.22 21.34
C PHE A 163 9.03 -16.86 22.74
N PHE A 164 8.44 -16.13 23.67
CA PHE A 164 8.01 -16.73 24.94
C PHE A 164 6.64 -17.36 24.70
N ASN A 165 6.54 -18.66 24.90
CA ASN A 165 5.30 -19.40 24.77
C ASN A 165 4.60 -19.50 26.12
N PHE A 166 3.38 -18.95 26.22
CA PHE A 166 2.64 -18.93 27.48
C PHE A 166 2.11 -20.29 27.90
N ALA A 167 1.98 -21.25 26.99
CA ALA A 167 1.54 -22.60 27.35
C ALA A 167 2.68 -23.46 27.94
N SER A 168 3.90 -23.31 27.42
CA SER A 168 5.09 -24.00 27.95
C SER A 168 5.88 -23.19 29.00
N GLU A 169 5.50 -21.94 29.21
CA GLU A 169 6.17 -20.97 30.10
C GLU A 169 7.68 -20.83 29.82
N SER A 170 8.07 -20.93 28.54
CA SER A 170 9.48 -20.94 28.13
C SER A 170 9.73 -20.13 26.87
N TYR A 171 10.99 -19.71 26.66
CA TYR A 171 11.44 -19.16 25.38
C TYR A 171 11.82 -20.28 24.41
N GLU A 172 11.44 -20.05 23.17
CA GLU A 172 11.72 -20.93 22.03
C GLU A 172 12.47 -20.16 20.94
#